data_12ac7e2a4b641dfa0fe8b0fa8d3c37da
#
_entry.id   12ac7e2a4b641dfa0fe8b0fa8d3c37da
#
_cell.length_a   1.000
_cell.length_b   1.000
_cell.length_c   1.000
_cell.angle_alpha   90.00
_cell.angle_beta   90.00
_cell.angle_gamma   90.00
#
_symmetry.space_group_name_H-M   'P 1'
#
loop_
_entity.id
_entity.type
_entity.pdbx_description
1 polymer ?
#
loop_
_entity_poly.entity_id
_entity_poly.type
_entity_poly.pdbx_seq_one_letter_code
_entity_poly.pdbx_strand_id
1 'polypeptide(L)'
;MELYFRKNRDERYLMIIIQTTIGSEEDARELTNYLVKKKLIACGTFHEIQSIYMWKDEIQEESEYEINLYSKESLHDQLIETLKEKHTYELPKIATIKPTYTLPEYDDWVNKETI
;
A
#
# COMPACT_ATOMS: atom_id res chain seq x y z
N MET A 1 12.11 -8.59 -28.53
CA MET A 1 12.18 -9.06 -27.15
C MET A 1 10.79 -9.08 -26.54
N GLU A 2 10.43 -10.19 -25.98
CA GLU A 2 9.13 -10.36 -25.36
C GLU A 2 9.19 -9.99 -23.89
N LEU A 3 8.30 -9.08 -23.46
CA LEU A 3 8.21 -8.72 -22.05
C LEU A 3 7.42 -9.78 -21.30
N TYR A 4 7.83 -10.06 -20.08
CA TYR A 4 7.13 -10.97 -19.21
C TYR A 4 5.97 -10.23 -18.54
N PHE A 5 4.75 -10.70 -18.74
CA PHE A 5 3.57 -10.12 -18.12
C PHE A 5 3.03 -11.00 -17.01
N ARG A 6 2.27 -10.39 -16.12
CA ARG A 6 1.75 -11.03 -14.90
C ARG A 6 0.88 -12.25 -15.18
N LYS A 7 0.20 -12.30 -16.33
CA LYS A 7 -0.66 -13.42 -16.71
C LYS A 7 0.05 -14.78 -16.75
N ASN A 8 1.38 -14.77 -16.82
CA ASN A 8 2.18 -16.00 -16.90
C ASN A 8 2.64 -16.48 -15.53
N ARG A 9 2.22 -15.83 -14.45
CA ARG A 9 2.57 -16.19 -13.08
C ARG A 9 1.33 -16.47 -12.25
N ASP A 10 1.52 -17.23 -11.15
CA ASP A 10 0.46 -17.46 -10.17
C ASP A 10 0.08 -16.13 -9.51
N GLU A 11 -1.17 -15.72 -9.65
CA GLU A 11 -1.65 -14.43 -9.13
C GLU A 11 -1.41 -14.25 -7.64
N ARG A 12 -1.48 -15.33 -6.85
CA ARG A 12 -1.29 -15.26 -5.40
C ARG A 12 0.05 -14.65 -5.00
N TYR A 13 1.05 -14.79 -5.86
CA TYR A 13 2.43 -14.35 -5.60
C TYR A 13 2.81 -13.09 -6.36
N LEU A 14 1.86 -12.48 -7.07
CA LEU A 14 2.14 -11.23 -7.77
C LEU A 14 2.11 -10.06 -6.81
N MET A 15 3.05 -9.13 -6.99
CA MET A 15 3.09 -7.93 -6.17
C MET A 15 1.86 -7.07 -6.40
N ILE A 16 1.35 -6.51 -5.31
CA ILE A 16 0.32 -5.47 -5.33
C ILE A 16 0.82 -4.27 -4.56
N ILE A 17 0.21 -3.13 -4.81
CA ILE A 17 0.49 -1.89 -4.08
C ILE A 17 -0.81 -1.45 -3.41
N ILE A 18 -0.77 -1.25 -2.11
CA ILE A 18 -1.88 -0.63 -1.40
C ILE A 18 -1.49 0.81 -1.12
N GLN A 19 -2.34 1.74 -1.54
CA GLN A 19 -2.09 3.16 -1.32
C GLN A 19 -3.08 3.70 -0.30
N THR A 20 -2.57 4.47 0.65
CA THR A 20 -3.39 5.16 1.63
C THR A 20 -2.76 6.51 1.95
N THR A 21 -3.51 7.38 2.64
CA THR A 21 -3.00 8.64 3.14
C THR A 21 -3.25 8.72 4.64
N ILE A 22 -2.39 9.41 5.36
CA ILE A 22 -2.49 9.56 6.80
C ILE A 22 -2.00 10.94 7.23
N GLY A 23 -2.39 11.40 8.42
CA GLY A 23 -2.27 12.80 8.82
C GLY A 23 -0.88 13.28 9.21
N SER A 24 0.05 12.40 9.58
CA SER A 24 1.36 12.82 10.05
C SER A 24 2.47 11.88 9.64
N GLU A 25 3.69 12.39 9.61
CA GLU A 25 4.86 11.55 9.33
C GLU A 25 5.03 10.48 10.39
N GLU A 26 4.79 10.82 11.65
CA GLU A 26 4.90 9.88 12.75
C GLU A 26 3.96 8.69 12.56
N ASP A 27 2.69 8.97 12.25
CA ASP A 27 1.71 7.91 12.02
C ASP A 27 2.06 7.07 10.79
N ALA A 28 2.57 7.71 9.72
CA ALA A 28 3.00 6.99 8.53
C ALA A 28 4.14 6.03 8.87
N ARG A 29 5.09 6.49 9.65
CA ARG A 29 6.25 5.69 10.05
C ARG A 29 5.84 4.53 10.96
N GLU A 30 4.99 4.79 11.93
CA GLU A 30 4.50 3.75 12.85
C GLU A 30 3.72 2.66 12.12
N LEU A 31 2.81 3.05 11.24
CA LEU A 31 2.01 2.11 10.47
C LEU A 31 2.90 1.24 9.57
N THR A 32 3.81 1.88 8.85
CA THR A 32 4.72 1.18 7.93
C THR A 32 5.61 0.21 8.68
N ASN A 33 6.22 0.64 9.79
CA ASN A 33 7.04 -0.23 10.63
C ASN A 33 6.27 -1.43 11.15
N TYR A 34 5.05 -1.20 11.63
CA TYR A 34 4.19 -2.27 12.12
C TYR A 34 3.96 -3.34 11.05
N LEU A 35 3.62 -2.90 9.84
CA LEU A 35 3.31 -3.82 8.74
C LEU A 35 4.52 -4.60 8.25
N VAL A 36 5.70 -3.96 8.22
CA VAL A 36 6.95 -4.63 7.88
C VAL A 36 7.29 -5.68 8.92
N LYS A 37 7.19 -5.34 10.20
CA LYS A 37 7.49 -6.26 11.30
C LYS A 37 6.57 -7.46 11.32
N LYS A 38 5.31 -7.27 10.95
CA LYS A 38 4.33 -8.37 10.85
C LYS A 38 4.49 -9.18 9.56
N LYS A 39 5.39 -8.75 8.67
CA LYS A 39 5.60 -9.39 7.37
C LYS A 39 4.36 -9.40 6.49
N LEU A 40 3.52 -8.39 6.65
CA LEU A 40 2.35 -8.18 5.80
C LEU A 40 2.72 -7.36 4.55
N ILE A 41 3.82 -6.62 4.61
CA ILE A 41 4.38 -5.90 3.47
C ILE A 41 5.87 -6.15 3.43
N ALA A 42 6.45 -6.12 2.22
CA ALA A 42 7.90 -6.20 2.06
C ALA A 42 8.55 -4.84 2.23
N CYS A 43 7.86 -3.80 1.82
CA CYS A 43 8.38 -2.43 1.81
C CYS A 43 7.21 -1.45 1.87
N GLY A 44 7.43 -0.31 2.50
CA GLY A 44 6.51 0.80 2.44
C GLY A 44 7.29 2.08 2.19
N THR A 45 6.74 2.95 1.35
CA THR A 45 7.30 4.27 1.10
C THR A 45 6.26 5.32 1.45
N PHE A 46 6.69 6.49 1.91
CA PHE A 46 5.75 7.57 2.17
C PHE A 46 6.39 8.93 1.91
N HIS A 47 5.56 9.90 1.59
CA HIS A 47 6.00 11.27 1.35
C HIS A 47 4.86 12.23 1.64
N GLU A 48 5.22 13.48 1.92
CA GLU A 48 4.25 14.53 2.18
C GLU A 48 3.59 14.98 0.88
N ILE A 49 2.27 15.16 0.94
CA ILE A 49 1.47 15.68 -0.17
C ILE A 49 0.54 16.79 0.33
N GLN A 50 0.05 17.61 -0.59
CA GLN A 50 -1.03 18.56 -0.32
C GLN A 50 -2.29 17.98 -0.95
N SER A 51 -3.36 17.90 -0.13
CA SER A 51 -4.65 17.36 -0.58
C SER A 51 -5.71 18.44 -0.55
N ILE A 52 -6.47 18.55 -1.62
CA ILE A 52 -7.60 19.45 -1.73
C ILE A 52 -8.82 18.63 -2.06
N TYR A 53 -9.85 18.67 -1.21
CA TYR A 53 -11.01 17.79 -1.38
C TYR A 53 -12.25 18.39 -0.75
N MET A 54 -13.40 17.84 -1.10
CA MET A 54 -14.68 18.25 -0.55
C MET A 54 -15.02 17.36 0.65
N TRP A 55 -15.36 17.99 1.77
CA TRP A 55 -15.78 17.27 2.97
C TRP A 55 -16.89 18.07 3.65
N LYS A 56 -18.06 17.44 3.81
CA LYS A 56 -19.25 18.08 4.42
C LYS A 56 -19.57 19.43 3.78
N ASP A 57 -19.59 19.44 2.44
CA ASP A 57 -19.93 20.59 1.61
C ASP A 57 -18.93 21.75 1.65
N GLU A 58 -17.75 21.53 2.19
CA GLU A 58 -16.69 22.55 2.23
C GLU A 58 -15.41 22.02 1.59
N ILE A 59 -14.68 22.91 0.92
CA ILE A 59 -13.36 22.59 0.37
C ILE A 59 -12.35 22.59 1.51
N GLN A 60 -11.65 21.46 1.63
CA GLN A 60 -10.58 21.30 2.59
C GLN A 60 -9.25 21.31 1.84
N GLU A 61 -8.24 21.88 2.47
CA GLU A 61 -6.86 21.83 1.97
C GLU A 61 -5.96 21.48 3.14
N GLU A 62 -5.24 20.37 3.04
CA GLU A 62 -4.40 19.91 4.13
C GLU A 62 -3.13 19.22 3.63
N SER A 63 -2.12 19.26 4.50
CA SER A 63 -0.92 18.45 4.32
C SER A 63 -1.20 17.06 4.86
N GLU A 64 -0.82 16.04 4.12
CA GLU A 64 -0.94 14.63 4.52
C GLU A 64 0.30 13.87 4.08
N TYR A 65 0.36 12.60 4.44
CA TYR A 65 1.40 11.68 3.97
C TYR A 65 0.75 10.57 3.15
N GLU A 66 1.20 10.42 1.91
CA GLU A 66 0.78 9.31 1.07
C GLU A 66 1.72 8.14 1.33
N ILE A 67 1.14 6.97 1.54
CA ILE A 67 1.89 5.75 1.82
C ILE A 67 1.59 4.74 0.72
N ASN A 68 2.64 4.15 0.16
CA ASN A 68 2.52 3.03 -0.78
C ASN A 68 3.11 1.79 -0.10
N LEU A 69 2.30 0.75 -0.03
CA LEU A 69 2.62 -0.49 0.66
C LEU A 69 2.75 -1.60 -0.37
N TYR A 70 3.91 -2.25 -0.41
CA TYR A 70 4.23 -3.26 -1.41
C TYR A 70 4.10 -4.64 -0.78
N SER A 71 3.15 -5.43 -1.28
CA SER A 71 2.83 -6.75 -0.76
C SER A 71 2.50 -7.70 -1.91
N LYS A 72 1.81 -8.79 -1.62
CA LYS A 72 1.42 -9.77 -2.62
C LYS A 72 -0.08 -10.04 -2.54
N GLU A 73 -0.62 -10.53 -3.64
CA GLU A 73 -2.06 -10.75 -3.81
C GLU A 73 -2.66 -11.59 -2.68
N SER A 74 -1.97 -12.66 -2.25
CA SER A 74 -2.46 -13.56 -1.21
C SER A 74 -2.64 -12.91 0.15
N LEU A 75 -2.01 -11.76 0.39
CA LEU A 75 -2.13 -11.03 1.65
C LEU A 75 -3.10 -9.85 1.56
N HIS A 76 -3.71 -9.64 0.39
CA HIS A 76 -4.57 -8.49 0.14
C HIS A 76 -5.62 -8.27 1.21
N ASP A 77 -6.47 -9.26 1.45
CA ASP A 77 -7.61 -9.08 2.35
C ASP A 77 -7.16 -8.86 3.79
N GLN A 78 -6.16 -9.60 4.23
CA GLN A 78 -5.60 -9.43 5.57
C GLN A 78 -5.01 -8.03 5.76
N LEU A 79 -4.31 -7.52 4.73
CA LEU A 79 -3.71 -6.19 4.77
C LEU A 79 -4.79 -5.11 4.81
N ILE A 80 -5.84 -5.23 3.99
CA ILE A 80 -6.96 -4.29 4.00
C ILE A 80 -7.62 -4.25 5.38
N GLU A 81 -7.91 -5.40 5.99
CA GLU A 81 -8.53 -5.45 7.31
C GLU A 81 -7.63 -4.81 8.38
N THR A 82 -6.34 -5.08 8.31
CA THR A 82 -5.37 -4.49 9.25
C THR A 82 -5.33 -2.97 9.11
N LEU A 83 -5.34 -2.46 7.88
CA LEU A 83 -5.36 -1.02 7.62
C LEU A 83 -6.64 -0.37 8.16
N LYS A 84 -7.78 -1.01 7.97
CA LYS A 84 -9.05 -0.50 8.50
C LYS A 84 -9.02 -0.39 10.03
N GLU A 85 -8.42 -1.35 10.70
CA GLU A 85 -8.30 -1.33 12.16
C GLU A 85 -7.33 -0.25 12.66
N LYS A 86 -6.23 -0.04 11.94
CA LYS A 86 -5.15 0.83 12.39
C LYS A 86 -5.26 2.27 11.91
N HIS A 87 -6.11 2.54 10.94
CA HIS A 87 -6.20 3.87 10.35
C HIS A 87 -6.83 4.87 11.31
N THR A 88 -6.31 6.11 11.28
CA THR A 88 -6.76 7.19 12.16
C THR A 88 -7.92 8.02 11.59
N TYR A 89 -8.20 7.88 10.29
CA TYR A 89 -9.27 8.65 9.64
C TYR A 89 -10.62 7.97 9.76
N GLU A 90 -11.68 8.78 9.84
CA GLU A 90 -13.05 8.30 9.79
C GLU A 90 -13.35 7.61 8.45
N LEU A 91 -12.89 8.22 7.36
CA LEU A 91 -13.02 7.66 6.02
C LEU A 91 -11.65 7.61 5.34
N PRO A 92 -10.90 6.52 5.52
CA PRO A 92 -9.57 6.43 4.92
C PRO A 92 -9.64 6.12 3.42
N LYS A 93 -8.70 6.68 2.66
CA LYS A 93 -8.43 6.22 1.31
C LYS A 93 -7.66 4.91 1.44
N ILE A 94 -8.18 3.83 0.91
CA ILE A 94 -7.48 2.56 0.81
C ILE A 94 -7.75 2.03 -0.59
N ALA A 95 -6.73 2.04 -1.43
CA ALA A 95 -6.87 1.65 -2.83
C ALA A 95 -5.82 0.61 -3.19
N THR A 96 -6.24 -0.41 -3.92
CA THR A 96 -5.34 -1.44 -4.43
C THR A 96 -4.95 -1.09 -5.85
N ILE A 97 -3.65 -1.09 -6.10
CA ILE A 97 -3.09 -0.86 -7.43
C ILE A 97 -2.40 -2.14 -7.86
N LYS A 98 -2.80 -2.67 -9.01
CA LYS A 98 -2.18 -3.88 -9.57
C LYS A 98 -1.29 -3.49 -10.73
N PRO A 99 0.03 -3.58 -10.58
CA PRO A 99 0.93 -3.27 -11.69
C PRO A 99 0.67 -4.21 -12.86
N THR A 100 0.77 -3.69 -14.08
CA THR A 100 0.67 -4.55 -15.27
C THR A 100 1.95 -5.34 -15.49
N TYR A 101 3.05 -4.86 -14.92
CA TYR A 101 4.35 -5.51 -14.96
C TYR A 101 5.12 -5.22 -13.69
N THR A 102 5.82 -6.22 -13.19
CA THR A 102 6.82 -6.07 -12.13
C THR A 102 8.00 -6.95 -12.51
N LEU A 103 9.21 -6.43 -12.35
CA LEU A 103 10.40 -7.21 -12.59
C LEU A 103 10.31 -8.53 -11.79
N PRO A 104 10.45 -9.72 -12.42
CA PRO A 104 10.25 -10.99 -11.72
C PRO A 104 11.08 -11.15 -10.45
N GLU A 105 12.33 -10.69 -10.46
CA GLU A 105 13.20 -10.76 -9.29
C GLU A 105 12.65 -9.92 -8.13
N TYR A 106 11.97 -8.82 -8.45
CA TYR A 106 11.36 -7.98 -7.43
C TYR A 106 10.11 -8.65 -6.83
N ASP A 107 9.27 -9.27 -7.68
CA ASP A 107 8.15 -10.10 -7.21
C ASP A 107 8.66 -11.16 -6.24
N ASP A 108 9.75 -11.82 -6.60
CA ASP A 108 10.33 -12.88 -5.78
C ASP A 108 10.82 -12.35 -4.43
N TRP A 109 11.43 -11.16 -4.44
CA TRP A 109 11.87 -10.53 -3.20
C TRP A 109 10.68 -10.19 -2.29
N VAL A 110 9.62 -9.60 -2.85
CA VAL A 110 8.41 -9.28 -2.09
C VAL A 110 7.81 -10.55 -1.48
N ASN A 111 7.75 -11.63 -2.25
CA ASN A 111 7.25 -12.91 -1.76
C ASN A 111 8.07 -13.46 -0.61
N LYS A 112 9.40 -13.36 -0.73
CA LYS A 112 10.32 -13.86 0.29
C LYS A 112 10.19 -13.10 1.61
N GLU A 113 9.96 -11.81 1.54
CA GLU A 113 9.92 -10.95 2.73
C GLU A 113 8.54 -10.87 3.40
N THR A 114 7.53 -11.53 2.85
CA THR A 114 6.17 -11.56 3.40
C THR A 114 5.77 -12.98 3.79
N ILE A 115 4.77 -13.09 4.64
CA ILE A 115 4.28 -14.40 5.11
C ILE A 115 3.41 -15.13 4.09
#